data_c03d6cacca9b60c9aca2dfd46d5ba058
#
_entry.id   c03d6cacca9b60c9aca2dfd46d5ba058
#
_cell.length_a   1.000
_cell.length_b   1.000
_cell.length_c   1.000
_cell.angle_alpha   90.00
_cell.angle_beta   90.00
_cell.angle_gamma   90.00
#
_symmetry.space_group_name_H-M   'P 1'
#
loop_
_entity.id
_entity.type
_entity.pdbx_description
1 polymer ?
#
loop_
_entity_poly.entity_id
_entity_poly.type
_entity_poly.pdbx_seq_one_letter_code
_entity_poly.pdbx_strand_id
1 'polypeptide(L)'
;MLNPYIAGAPVVEASMFFGREDVFGWIERSLEGKFVDHILVLHGQRRVGKTSVLKQIPNFLPDKYIQVFFDLQGRTGTTLDRFLWWLASEIARTLKRGHGINIPKPDPKAFEDTEYLINEFLPGLRPVLGDYVLLLTFDEFDTLDRPEIQETLASPLIAYLRRLIEVEELNFIFSIGSSGDKLENMQASYTDFFKSALYRKISFLTSDDSQRLIIKPVEGLIKYEKKAVGRISEITSGHPYFT
;
A
#
# COMPACT_ATOMS: atom_id res chain seq x y z
N MET A 1 -12.07 15.70 -27.25
CA MET A 1 -12.07 14.29 -26.73
C MET A 1 -11.14 14.29 -25.54
N LEU A 2 -11.60 13.81 -24.38
CA LEU A 2 -10.73 13.68 -23.19
C LEU A 2 -9.78 12.51 -23.41
N ASN A 3 -8.51 12.65 -22.99
CA ASN A 3 -7.55 11.56 -23.03
C ASN A 3 -8.01 10.44 -22.07
N PRO A 4 -8.29 9.23 -22.55
CA PRO A 4 -8.75 8.13 -21.69
C PRO A 4 -7.62 7.48 -20.88
N TYR A 5 -6.37 7.73 -21.24
CA TYR A 5 -5.24 7.18 -20.50
C TYR A 5 -4.98 7.97 -19.22
N ILE A 6 -4.74 7.24 -18.12
CA ILE A 6 -4.38 7.83 -16.82
C ILE A 6 -2.86 7.93 -16.74
N ALA A 7 -2.34 9.14 -16.95
CA ALA A 7 -0.91 9.41 -16.84
C ALA A 7 -0.62 10.27 -15.61
N GLY A 8 0.40 9.90 -14.84
CA GLY A 8 0.90 10.69 -13.70
C GLY A 8 0.15 10.54 -12.38
N ALA A 9 -0.96 9.78 -12.35
CA ALA A 9 -1.70 9.47 -11.14
C ALA A 9 -1.83 7.94 -10.95
N PRO A 10 -1.99 7.45 -9.71
CA PRO A 10 -2.29 6.05 -9.47
C PRO A 10 -3.66 5.67 -10.06
N VAL A 11 -3.76 4.46 -10.62
CA VAL A 11 -5.00 3.93 -11.17
C VAL A 11 -5.90 3.47 -10.03
N VAL A 12 -7.06 4.10 -9.89
CA VAL A 12 -8.07 3.78 -8.88
C VAL A 12 -9.21 2.96 -9.47
N GLU A 13 -9.59 3.22 -10.74
CA GLU A 13 -10.66 2.50 -11.40
C GLU A 13 -10.20 1.12 -11.86
N ALA A 14 -10.91 0.06 -11.43
CA ALA A 14 -10.56 -1.32 -11.77
C ALA A 14 -10.60 -1.58 -13.29
N SER A 15 -11.47 -0.92 -14.04
CA SER A 15 -11.58 -1.03 -15.50
C SER A 15 -10.36 -0.53 -16.26
N MET A 16 -9.55 0.33 -15.61
CA MET A 16 -8.32 0.91 -16.15
C MET A 16 -7.05 0.27 -15.59
N PHE A 17 -7.19 -0.75 -14.75
CA PHE A 17 -6.09 -1.50 -14.16
C PHE A 17 -5.90 -2.84 -14.90
N PHE A 18 -4.69 -3.10 -15.39
CA PHE A 18 -4.38 -4.26 -16.22
C PHE A 18 -3.25 -5.08 -15.61
N GLY A 19 -3.45 -6.41 -15.56
CA GLY A 19 -2.48 -7.38 -15.03
C GLY A 19 -2.38 -7.37 -13.51
N ARG A 20 -1.30 -7.97 -13.01
CA ARG A 20 -0.97 -8.05 -11.58
C ARG A 20 -1.79 -9.07 -10.80
N GLU A 21 -2.57 -9.92 -11.44
CA GLU A 21 -3.33 -10.99 -10.80
C GLU A 21 -2.41 -11.91 -9.97
N ASP A 22 -1.17 -12.11 -10.41
CA ASP A 22 -0.13 -12.84 -9.71
C ASP A 22 0.29 -12.17 -8.40
N VAL A 23 0.29 -10.84 -8.35
CA VAL A 23 0.62 -10.06 -7.15
C VAL A 23 -0.49 -10.18 -6.12
N PHE A 24 -1.76 -10.03 -6.53
CA PHE A 24 -2.90 -10.17 -5.60
C PHE A 24 -3.03 -11.59 -5.07
N GLY A 25 -2.88 -12.61 -5.93
CA GLY A 25 -2.85 -14.00 -5.48
C GLY A 25 -1.68 -14.31 -4.54
N TRP A 26 -0.54 -13.62 -4.68
CA TRP A 26 0.55 -13.72 -3.71
C TRP A 26 0.20 -13.04 -2.39
N ILE A 27 -0.37 -11.83 -2.41
CA ILE A 27 -0.82 -11.12 -1.21
C ILE A 27 -1.82 -11.99 -0.44
N GLU A 28 -2.87 -12.46 -1.10
CA GLU A 28 -3.92 -13.28 -0.50
C GLU A 28 -3.36 -14.53 0.20
N ARG A 29 -2.55 -15.32 -0.51
CA ARG A 29 -1.91 -16.51 0.06
C ARG A 29 -1.00 -16.18 1.24
N SER A 30 -0.33 -15.04 1.20
CA SER A 30 0.55 -14.61 2.30
C SER A 30 -0.24 -14.17 3.54
N LEU A 31 -1.42 -13.58 3.35
CA LEU A 31 -2.31 -13.18 4.45
C LEU A 31 -3.09 -14.37 5.05
N GLU A 32 -3.30 -15.44 4.30
CA GLU A 32 -4.02 -16.64 4.73
C GLU A 32 -3.13 -17.71 5.36
N GLY A 33 -1.81 -17.53 5.29
CA GLY A 33 -0.83 -18.49 5.81
C GLY A 33 -0.92 -18.68 7.32
N LYS A 34 -0.55 -19.88 7.80
CA LYS A 34 -0.53 -20.21 9.25
C LYS A 34 0.50 -19.43 10.07
N PHE A 35 1.37 -18.68 9.42
CA PHE A 35 2.40 -17.83 10.03
C PHE A 35 1.96 -16.38 9.88
N VAL A 36 1.22 -15.90 10.85
CA VAL A 36 0.47 -14.62 10.81
C VAL A 36 1.36 -13.39 11.00
N ASP A 37 2.67 -13.56 11.23
CA ASP A 37 3.60 -12.46 11.51
C ASP A 37 4.20 -11.84 10.25
N HIS A 38 3.44 -11.77 9.14
CA HIS A 38 4.03 -11.39 7.87
C HIS A 38 3.82 -9.92 7.55
N ILE A 39 4.93 -9.20 7.62
CA ILE A 39 5.07 -7.94 6.92
C ILE A 39 5.21 -8.26 5.42
N LEU A 40 4.29 -7.75 4.61
CA LEU A 40 4.42 -7.82 3.17
C LEU A 40 5.08 -6.55 2.64
N VAL A 41 6.08 -6.71 1.79
CA VAL A 41 6.80 -5.59 1.18
C VAL A 41 6.66 -5.66 -0.34
N LEU A 42 5.97 -4.69 -0.91
CA LEU A 42 5.94 -4.45 -2.35
C LEU A 42 7.04 -3.47 -2.71
N HIS A 43 7.99 -3.92 -3.52
CA HIS A 43 9.11 -3.06 -3.92
C HIS A 43 9.24 -2.98 -5.45
N GLY A 44 9.81 -1.90 -5.94
CA GLY A 44 9.97 -1.73 -7.38
C GLY A 44 10.30 -0.29 -7.76
N GLN A 45 10.71 -0.10 -8.99
CA GLN A 45 11.09 1.21 -9.52
C GLN A 45 9.95 2.23 -9.35
N ARG A 46 10.33 3.50 -9.41
CA ARG A 46 9.34 4.59 -9.43
C ARG A 46 8.42 4.44 -10.66
N ARG A 47 7.13 4.75 -10.48
CA ARG A 47 6.12 4.72 -11.55
C ARG A 47 5.82 3.33 -12.14
N VAL A 48 6.27 2.25 -11.51
CA VAL A 48 5.98 0.87 -11.96
C VAL A 48 4.57 0.40 -11.54
N GLY A 49 3.82 1.22 -10.80
CA GLY A 49 2.44 0.94 -10.40
C GLY A 49 2.25 0.39 -9.00
N LYS A 50 3.23 0.53 -8.06
CA LYS A 50 3.08 0.09 -6.66
C LYS A 50 1.84 0.68 -5.99
N THR A 51 1.70 2.01 -6.01
CA THR A 51 0.54 2.72 -5.47
C THR A 51 -0.77 2.25 -6.12
N SER A 52 -0.76 2.01 -7.44
CA SER A 52 -1.94 1.48 -8.15
C SER A 52 -2.31 0.09 -7.64
N VAL A 53 -1.33 -0.81 -7.41
CA VAL A 53 -1.57 -2.12 -6.80
C VAL A 53 -2.21 -1.94 -5.41
N LEU A 54 -1.65 -1.09 -4.55
CA LEU A 54 -2.24 -0.83 -3.23
C LEU A 54 -3.68 -0.32 -3.33
N LYS A 55 -3.97 0.60 -4.26
CA LYS A 55 -5.33 1.14 -4.46
C LYS A 55 -6.34 0.11 -4.99
N GLN A 56 -5.87 -0.95 -5.62
CA GLN A 56 -6.71 -2.02 -6.16
C GLN A 56 -6.96 -3.16 -5.15
N ILE A 57 -6.28 -3.20 -4.01
CA ILE A 57 -6.45 -4.24 -2.99
C ILE A 57 -7.93 -4.50 -2.66
N PRO A 58 -8.80 -3.49 -2.43
CA PRO A 58 -10.21 -3.74 -2.11
C PRO A 58 -11.01 -4.42 -3.23
N ASN A 59 -10.50 -4.40 -4.47
CA ASN A 59 -11.17 -5.01 -5.63
C ASN A 59 -10.74 -6.47 -5.86
N PHE A 60 -9.65 -6.92 -5.22
CA PHE A 60 -9.04 -8.22 -5.50
C PHE A 60 -8.92 -9.12 -4.27
N LEU A 61 -8.90 -8.57 -3.07
CA LEU A 61 -8.86 -9.38 -1.84
C LEU A 61 -10.27 -9.64 -1.31
N PRO A 62 -10.46 -10.73 -0.53
CA PRO A 62 -11.72 -11.02 0.16
C PRO A 62 -12.21 -9.87 1.04
N ASP A 63 -13.52 -9.68 1.12
CA ASP A 63 -14.20 -8.59 1.85
C ASP A 63 -13.87 -8.56 3.36
N LYS A 64 -13.36 -9.67 3.92
CA LYS A 64 -12.90 -9.70 5.32
C LYS A 64 -11.74 -8.76 5.60
N TYR A 65 -10.97 -8.37 4.58
CA TYR A 65 -9.84 -7.44 4.74
C TYR A 65 -10.31 -6.00 4.53
N ILE A 66 -10.32 -5.22 5.60
CA ILE A 66 -10.57 -3.78 5.53
C ILE A 66 -9.26 -3.06 5.33
N GLN A 67 -9.01 -2.59 4.12
CA GLN A 67 -7.80 -1.83 3.82
C GLN A 67 -7.86 -0.43 4.41
N VAL A 68 -6.86 -0.07 5.22
CA VAL A 68 -6.58 1.31 5.63
C VAL A 68 -5.32 1.78 4.90
N PHE A 69 -5.49 2.70 3.96
CA PHE A 69 -4.42 3.20 3.12
C PHE A 69 -3.76 4.43 3.72
N PHE A 70 -2.44 4.39 3.88
CA PHE A 70 -1.64 5.44 4.46
C PHE A 70 -0.52 5.86 3.49
N ASP A 71 -0.59 7.09 2.98
CA ASP A 71 0.47 7.71 2.17
C ASP A 71 1.41 8.48 3.09
N LEU A 72 2.67 8.06 3.16
CA LEU A 72 3.70 8.70 3.98
C LEU A 72 4.32 9.93 3.32
N GLN A 73 4.08 10.14 2.02
CA GLN A 73 4.56 11.31 1.34
C GLN A 73 3.96 12.59 1.94
N GLY A 74 4.83 13.51 2.37
CA GLY A 74 4.40 14.76 3.00
C GLY A 74 3.97 14.66 4.47
N ARG A 75 4.10 13.50 5.13
CA ARG A 75 3.76 13.30 6.54
C ARG A 75 4.96 13.16 7.47
N THR A 76 6.14 13.44 6.96
CA THR A 76 7.42 13.25 7.67
C THR A 76 7.74 14.34 8.70
N GLY A 77 7.07 15.49 8.68
CA GLY A 77 7.27 16.59 9.63
C GLY A 77 6.39 16.48 10.88
N THR A 78 6.20 15.27 11.44
CA THR A 78 5.32 15.03 12.58
C THR A 78 6.00 14.20 13.66
N THR A 79 5.42 14.22 14.86
CA THR A 79 5.83 13.39 16.01
C THR A 79 5.07 12.07 16.01
N LEU A 80 5.56 11.07 16.79
CA LEU A 80 4.94 9.75 16.87
C LEU A 80 3.49 9.82 17.33
N ASP A 81 3.19 10.57 18.39
CA ASP A 81 1.85 10.76 18.95
C ASP A 81 0.85 11.25 17.89
N ARG A 82 1.23 12.26 17.11
CA ARG A 82 0.42 12.78 16.01
C ARG A 82 0.25 11.78 14.87
N PHE A 83 1.30 11.03 14.56
CA PHE A 83 1.23 9.97 13.57
C PHE A 83 0.23 8.88 13.99
N LEU A 84 0.28 8.43 15.23
CA LEU A 84 -0.62 7.42 15.79
C LEU A 84 -2.07 7.90 15.81
N TRP A 85 -2.30 9.16 16.18
CA TRP A 85 -3.63 9.76 16.07
C TRP A 85 -4.13 9.80 14.63
N TRP A 86 -3.29 10.12 13.64
CA TRP A 86 -3.68 10.06 12.23
C TRP A 86 -4.01 8.65 11.78
N LEU A 87 -3.22 7.67 12.20
CA LEU A 87 -3.49 6.26 11.91
C LEU A 87 -4.86 5.85 12.45
N ALA A 88 -5.16 6.14 13.70
CA ALA A 88 -6.46 5.87 14.31
C ALA A 88 -7.60 6.62 13.60
N SER A 89 -7.37 7.87 13.21
CA SER A 89 -8.35 8.69 12.48
C SER A 89 -8.64 8.14 11.09
N GLU A 90 -7.63 7.60 10.41
CA GLU A 90 -7.80 6.96 9.10
C GLU A 90 -8.55 5.64 9.22
N ILE A 91 -8.25 4.83 10.24
CA ILE A 91 -9.02 3.61 10.57
C ILE A 91 -10.49 4.00 10.79
N ALA A 92 -10.77 4.94 11.67
CA ALA A 92 -12.14 5.39 11.96
C ALA A 92 -12.88 5.88 10.71
N ARG A 93 -12.19 6.63 9.86
CA ARG A 93 -12.74 7.14 8.60
C ARG A 93 -13.07 6.02 7.62
N THR A 94 -12.17 5.06 7.47
CA THR A 94 -12.31 3.90 6.58
C THR A 94 -13.48 3.02 7.03
N LEU A 95 -13.54 2.69 8.31
CA LEU A 95 -14.62 1.90 8.89
C LEU A 95 -15.98 2.56 8.65
N LYS A 96 -16.08 3.87 8.90
CA LYS A 96 -17.34 4.60 8.73
C LYS A 96 -17.77 4.70 7.27
N ARG A 97 -16.84 5.06 6.35
CA ARG A 97 -17.20 5.34 4.95
C ARG A 97 -17.37 4.09 4.11
N GLY A 98 -16.49 3.11 4.30
CA GLY A 98 -16.46 1.89 3.48
C GLY A 98 -17.38 0.78 4.00
N HIS A 99 -17.58 0.72 5.32
CA HIS A 99 -18.23 -0.44 5.95
C HIS A 99 -19.41 -0.06 6.86
N GLY A 100 -19.73 1.23 6.99
CA GLY A 100 -20.84 1.70 7.83
C GLY A 100 -20.62 1.49 9.34
N ILE A 101 -19.40 1.10 9.75
CA ILE A 101 -19.03 0.87 11.15
C ILE A 101 -18.70 2.21 11.79
N ASN A 102 -19.54 2.64 12.73
CA ASN A 102 -19.33 3.91 13.43
C ASN A 102 -18.60 3.68 14.75
N ILE A 103 -17.44 4.30 14.88
CA ILE A 103 -16.69 4.40 16.14
C ILE A 103 -16.54 5.86 16.55
N PRO A 104 -16.32 6.16 17.84
CA PRO A 104 -16.02 7.51 18.28
C PRO A 104 -14.82 8.09 17.53
N LYS A 105 -14.90 9.39 17.23
CA LYS A 105 -13.76 10.09 16.60
C LYS A 105 -12.57 10.07 17.58
N PRO A 106 -11.37 9.62 17.14
CA PRO A 106 -10.18 9.65 17.99
C PRO A 106 -9.87 11.06 18.50
N ASP A 107 -9.71 11.20 19.81
CA ASP A 107 -9.28 12.45 20.44
C ASP A 107 -7.76 12.55 20.35
N PRO A 108 -7.19 13.60 19.72
CA PRO A 108 -5.73 13.75 19.63
C PRO A 108 -5.03 13.79 21.01
N LYS A 109 -5.69 14.26 22.05
CA LYS A 109 -5.11 14.31 23.41
C LYS A 109 -4.87 12.92 24.00
N ALA A 110 -5.71 11.93 23.67
CA ALA A 110 -5.52 10.58 24.13
C ALA A 110 -4.21 9.95 23.60
N PHE A 111 -3.74 10.40 22.44
CA PHE A 111 -2.51 9.91 21.81
C PHE A 111 -1.23 10.61 22.31
N GLU A 112 -1.33 11.61 23.20
CA GLU A 112 -0.17 12.10 23.95
C GLU A 112 0.45 10.95 24.77
N ASP A 113 -0.37 9.97 25.21
CA ASP A 113 0.08 8.64 25.57
C ASP A 113 0.15 7.76 24.32
N THR A 114 1.36 7.50 23.83
CA THR A 114 1.58 6.66 22.64
C THR A 114 1.12 5.21 22.82
N GLU A 115 0.94 4.74 24.06
CA GLU A 115 0.43 3.41 24.37
C GLU A 115 -1.08 3.28 24.15
N TYR A 116 -1.80 4.40 24.09
CA TYR A 116 -3.25 4.42 23.93
C TYR A 116 -3.72 3.66 22.67
N LEU A 117 -2.99 3.73 21.56
CA LEU A 117 -3.37 3.03 20.33
C LEU A 117 -3.44 1.51 20.55
N ILE A 118 -2.41 0.92 21.17
CA ILE A 118 -2.32 -0.54 21.38
C ILE A 118 -3.21 -0.98 22.56
N ASN A 119 -3.24 -0.22 23.65
CA ASN A 119 -3.87 -0.67 24.88
C ASN A 119 -5.36 -0.38 24.94
N GLU A 120 -5.84 0.66 24.23
CA GLU A 120 -7.22 1.12 24.36
C GLU A 120 -7.95 1.17 23.00
N PHE A 121 -7.36 1.89 22.03
CA PHE A 121 -8.05 2.14 20.76
C PHE A 121 -8.28 0.86 19.95
N LEU A 122 -7.23 0.08 19.68
CA LEU A 122 -7.35 -1.17 18.91
C LEU A 122 -8.19 -2.23 19.64
N PRO A 123 -8.00 -2.50 20.93
CA PRO A 123 -8.89 -3.39 21.67
C PRO A 123 -10.36 -2.94 21.63
N GLY A 124 -10.61 -1.62 21.66
CA GLY A 124 -11.94 -1.05 21.53
C GLY A 124 -12.61 -1.30 20.15
N LEU A 125 -11.83 -1.63 19.12
CA LEU A 125 -12.37 -1.97 17.79
C LEU A 125 -12.85 -3.42 17.68
N ARG A 126 -12.29 -4.36 18.45
CA ARG A 126 -12.61 -5.79 18.38
C ARG A 126 -14.11 -6.10 18.36
N PRO A 127 -14.94 -5.53 19.26
CA PRO A 127 -16.38 -5.84 19.30
C PRO A 127 -17.13 -5.39 18.04
N VAL A 128 -16.63 -4.40 17.31
CA VAL A 128 -17.28 -3.83 16.14
C VAL A 128 -16.72 -4.34 14.81
N LEU A 129 -15.52 -4.90 14.81
CA LEU A 129 -14.90 -5.51 13.65
C LEU A 129 -15.47 -6.91 13.35
N GLY A 130 -15.85 -7.68 14.39
CA GLY A 130 -16.30 -9.06 14.19
C GLY A 130 -15.23 -9.89 13.47
N ASP A 131 -15.57 -10.45 12.29
CA ASP A 131 -14.66 -11.27 11.48
C ASP A 131 -13.77 -10.46 10.52
N TYR A 132 -13.90 -9.12 10.53
CA TYR A 132 -13.04 -8.27 9.72
C TYR A 132 -11.63 -8.15 10.29
N VAL A 133 -10.66 -8.09 9.39
CA VAL A 133 -9.25 -7.90 9.68
C VAL A 133 -8.77 -6.59 9.05
N LEU A 134 -8.11 -5.74 9.84
CA LEU A 134 -7.55 -4.51 9.32
C LEU A 134 -6.26 -4.79 8.53
N LEU A 135 -6.21 -4.34 7.30
CA LEU A 135 -5.03 -4.39 6.45
C LEU A 135 -4.43 -2.98 6.32
N LEU A 136 -3.41 -2.70 7.11
CA LEU A 136 -2.73 -1.41 7.09
C LEU A 136 -1.73 -1.36 5.94
N THR A 137 -1.94 -0.47 4.99
CA THR A 137 -1.09 -0.32 3.81
C THR A 137 -0.37 1.02 3.83
N PHE A 138 0.96 0.98 3.87
CA PHE A 138 1.82 2.16 3.92
C PHE A 138 2.52 2.36 2.59
N ASP A 139 2.15 3.39 1.86
CA ASP A 139 2.81 3.76 0.61
C ASP A 139 3.97 4.74 0.84
N GLU A 140 4.96 4.71 -0.05
CA GLU A 140 6.18 5.53 0.00
C GLU A 140 6.92 5.38 1.36
N PHE A 141 6.98 4.14 1.90
CA PHE A 141 7.58 3.86 3.21
C PHE A 141 9.07 4.23 3.28
N ASP A 142 9.77 4.23 2.15
CA ASP A 142 11.15 4.68 2.03
C ASP A 142 11.34 6.19 2.27
N THR A 143 10.27 6.97 2.43
CA THR A 143 10.38 8.35 2.91
C THR A 143 10.88 8.45 4.34
N LEU A 144 10.77 7.37 5.14
CA LEU A 144 11.30 7.29 6.50
C LEU A 144 12.85 7.18 6.55
N ASP A 145 13.50 6.86 5.44
CA ASP A 145 14.97 6.79 5.34
C ASP A 145 15.65 8.17 5.22
N ARG A 146 14.90 9.23 5.44
CA ARG A 146 15.45 10.60 5.39
C ARG A 146 16.13 10.95 6.71
N PRO A 147 17.39 11.44 6.67
CA PRO A 147 18.13 11.79 7.89
C PRO A 147 17.39 12.78 8.80
N GLU A 148 16.64 13.73 8.21
CA GLU A 148 15.98 14.81 8.94
C GLU A 148 14.86 14.33 9.88
N ILE A 149 14.34 13.10 9.66
CA ILE A 149 13.23 12.56 10.46
C ILE A 149 13.59 11.30 11.23
N GLN A 150 14.85 10.88 11.17
CA GLN A 150 15.32 9.62 11.78
C GLN A 150 15.00 9.57 13.27
N GLU A 151 15.37 10.60 14.03
CA GLU A 151 15.18 10.63 15.48
C GLU A 151 13.74 11.05 15.87
N THR A 152 13.13 11.94 15.09
CA THR A 152 11.84 12.54 15.45
C THR A 152 10.65 11.65 15.12
N LEU A 153 10.75 10.84 14.07
CA LEU A 153 9.65 9.99 13.64
C LEU A 153 10.09 8.56 13.25
N ALA A 154 11.10 8.41 12.40
CA ALA A 154 11.38 7.13 11.76
C ALA A 154 11.73 6.03 12.77
N SER A 155 12.73 6.24 13.62
CA SER A 155 13.15 5.27 14.64
C SER A 155 12.05 4.98 15.67
N PRO A 156 11.38 5.98 16.27
CA PRO A 156 10.25 5.74 17.15
C PRO A 156 9.09 5.00 16.47
N LEU A 157 8.75 5.34 15.22
CA LEU A 157 7.68 4.70 14.49
C LEU A 157 7.98 3.24 14.16
N ILE A 158 9.18 2.93 13.69
CA ILE A 158 9.59 1.55 13.40
C ILE A 158 9.56 0.70 14.69
N ALA A 159 10.06 1.22 15.81
CA ALA A 159 9.99 0.52 17.08
C ALA A 159 8.53 0.27 17.51
N TYR A 160 7.65 1.23 17.26
CA TYR A 160 6.23 1.10 17.55
C TYR A 160 5.52 0.09 16.63
N LEU A 161 5.80 0.15 15.31
CA LEU A 161 5.23 -0.78 14.32
C LEU A 161 5.61 -2.25 14.62
N ARG A 162 6.80 -2.51 15.15
CA ARG A 162 7.19 -3.86 15.60
C ARG A 162 6.22 -4.42 16.64
N ARG A 163 5.76 -3.60 17.57
CA ARG A 163 4.79 -3.99 18.57
C ARG A 163 3.38 -4.17 17.99
N LEU A 164 3.02 -3.31 17.03
CA LEU A 164 1.73 -3.42 16.33
C LEU A 164 1.60 -4.72 15.51
N ILE A 165 2.70 -5.25 14.97
CA ILE A 165 2.68 -6.50 14.20
C ILE A 165 2.25 -7.69 15.07
N GLU A 166 2.47 -7.62 16.38
CA GLU A 166 2.06 -8.66 17.33
C GLU A 166 0.55 -8.62 17.64
N VAL A 167 -0.18 -7.63 17.13
CA VAL A 167 -1.63 -7.52 17.31
C VAL A 167 -2.35 -8.38 16.28
N GLU A 168 -3.06 -9.41 16.74
CA GLU A 168 -3.65 -10.47 15.90
C GLU A 168 -4.58 -9.99 14.78
N GLU A 169 -5.32 -8.89 15.00
CA GLU A 169 -6.29 -8.38 14.03
C GLU A 169 -5.70 -7.42 12.99
N LEU A 170 -4.36 -7.29 12.95
CA LEU A 170 -3.68 -6.38 12.03
C LEU A 170 -2.81 -7.13 11.04
N ASN A 171 -2.86 -6.70 9.79
CA ASN A 171 -1.90 -7.10 8.75
C ASN A 171 -1.27 -5.87 8.11
N PHE A 172 -0.08 -6.04 7.54
CA PHE A 172 0.72 -4.93 7.05
C PHE A 172 1.24 -5.15 5.64
N ILE A 173 1.08 -4.13 4.80
CA ILE A 173 1.74 -4.06 3.49
C ILE A 173 2.49 -2.74 3.39
N PHE A 174 3.77 -2.81 3.11
CA PHE A 174 4.63 -1.64 2.88
C PHE A 174 5.02 -1.55 1.41
N SER A 175 4.94 -0.35 0.84
CA SER A 175 5.44 -0.05 -0.49
C SER A 175 6.76 0.71 -0.38
N ILE A 176 7.80 0.19 -1.01
CA ILE A 176 9.16 0.75 -0.97
C ILE A 176 9.65 1.00 -2.40
N GLY A 177 10.17 2.19 -2.66
CA GLY A 177 10.86 2.50 -3.90
C GLY A 177 12.18 1.74 -4.01
N SER A 178 12.48 1.13 -5.14
CA SER A 178 13.77 0.51 -5.42
C SER A 178 14.59 1.36 -6.42
N SER A 179 14.73 2.64 -6.12
CA SER A 179 15.67 3.49 -6.83
C SER A 179 17.00 3.50 -6.06
N GLY A 180 18.04 2.94 -6.64
CA GLY A 180 19.33 2.74 -5.96
C GLY A 180 19.20 1.73 -4.81
N ASP A 181 19.98 1.91 -3.78
CA ASP A 181 20.15 1.00 -2.65
C ASP A 181 19.07 1.19 -1.54
N LYS A 182 17.96 1.88 -1.84
CA LYS A 182 16.95 2.23 -0.83
C LYS A 182 16.39 1.04 -0.07
N LEU A 183 16.05 -0.04 -0.77
CA LEU A 183 15.54 -1.25 -0.12
C LEU A 183 16.62 -1.87 0.78
N GLU A 184 17.85 -1.96 0.29
CA GLU A 184 19.00 -2.48 1.04
C GLU A 184 19.32 -1.61 2.25
N ASN A 185 19.29 -0.28 2.10
CA ASN A 185 19.47 0.67 3.18
C ASN A 185 18.37 0.54 4.25
N MET A 186 17.10 0.46 3.83
CA MET A 186 15.98 0.25 4.76
C MET A 186 16.10 -1.10 5.49
N GLN A 187 16.49 -2.17 4.80
CA GLN A 187 16.75 -3.45 5.43
C GLN A 187 17.93 -3.40 6.41
N ALA A 188 19.00 -2.71 6.07
CA ALA A 188 20.17 -2.55 6.94
C ALA A 188 19.86 -1.67 8.16
N SER A 189 19.17 -0.55 7.96
CA SER A 189 18.80 0.39 9.03
C SER A 189 17.78 -0.19 10.01
N TYR A 190 16.88 -1.06 9.52
CA TYR A 190 15.77 -1.62 10.31
C TYR A 190 15.71 -3.14 10.21
N THR A 191 16.90 -3.79 10.32
CA THR A 191 17.06 -5.24 10.11
C THR A 191 16.06 -6.07 10.90
N ASP A 192 15.89 -5.77 12.18
CA ASP A 192 14.96 -6.53 13.03
C ASP A 192 13.50 -6.39 12.62
N PHE A 193 13.11 -5.24 12.06
CA PHE A 193 11.75 -5.01 11.58
C PHE A 193 11.47 -5.83 10.31
N PHE A 194 12.42 -5.85 9.39
CA PHE A 194 12.26 -6.51 8.10
C PHE A 194 12.70 -7.99 8.07
N LYS A 195 13.17 -8.53 9.19
CA LYS A 195 13.71 -9.90 9.27
C LYS A 195 12.72 -10.99 8.83
N SER A 196 11.44 -10.81 9.16
CA SER A 196 10.36 -11.74 8.81
C SER A 196 9.54 -11.30 7.60
N ALA A 197 9.92 -10.22 6.94
CA ALA A 197 9.15 -9.67 5.82
C ALA A 197 9.20 -10.58 4.59
N LEU A 198 8.04 -10.68 3.92
CA LEU A 198 7.93 -11.31 2.61
C LEU A 198 7.97 -10.23 1.52
N TYR A 199 8.83 -10.41 0.54
CA TYR A 199 9.10 -9.42 -0.49
C TYR A 199 8.50 -9.83 -1.83
N ARG A 200 7.82 -8.89 -2.50
CA ARG A 200 7.34 -9.04 -3.87
C ARG A 200 7.78 -7.86 -4.73
N LYS A 201 8.56 -8.16 -5.75
CA LYS A 201 8.97 -7.15 -6.72
C LYS A 201 7.81 -6.82 -7.68
N ILE A 202 7.47 -5.55 -7.77
CA ILE A 202 6.57 -5.03 -8.81
C ILE A 202 7.45 -4.60 -9.99
N SER A 203 7.30 -5.29 -11.11
CA SER A 203 8.09 -5.09 -12.31
C SER A 203 7.24 -4.49 -13.43
N PHE A 204 7.69 -4.54 -14.66
CA PHE A 204 6.95 -4.12 -15.84
C PHE A 204 5.77 -5.07 -16.11
N LEU A 205 4.81 -4.64 -16.90
CA LEU A 205 3.69 -5.46 -17.35
C LEU A 205 4.16 -6.57 -18.29
N THR A 206 3.41 -7.65 -18.32
CA THR A 206 3.60 -8.66 -19.38
C THR A 206 3.29 -8.07 -20.76
N SER A 207 3.70 -8.75 -21.81
CA SER A 207 3.36 -8.33 -23.19
C SER A 207 1.85 -8.19 -23.38
N ASP A 208 1.08 -9.15 -22.88
CA ASP A 208 -0.37 -9.19 -23.02
C ASP A 208 -1.05 -8.06 -22.23
N ASP A 209 -0.62 -7.82 -20.99
CA ASP A 209 -1.16 -6.74 -20.17
C ASP A 209 -0.80 -5.36 -20.72
N SER A 210 0.42 -5.21 -21.27
CA SER A 210 0.85 -4.00 -21.96
C SER A 210 -0.03 -3.74 -23.19
N GLN A 211 -0.34 -4.76 -23.99
CA GLN A 211 -1.25 -4.63 -25.12
C GLN A 211 -2.68 -4.27 -24.69
N ARG A 212 -3.17 -4.87 -23.61
CA ARG A 212 -4.47 -4.53 -23.00
C ARG A 212 -4.51 -3.06 -22.56
N LEU A 213 -3.45 -2.58 -21.90
CA LEU A 213 -3.32 -1.18 -21.49
C LEU A 213 -3.33 -0.21 -22.69
N ILE A 214 -2.71 -0.59 -23.82
CA ILE A 214 -2.71 0.24 -25.03
C ILE A 214 -4.10 0.28 -25.68
N ILE A 215 -4.78 -0.86 -25.77
CA ILE A 215 -5.97 -0.99 -26.64
C ILE A 215 -7.26 -0.67 -25.89
N LYS A 216 -7.45 -1.22 -24.68
CA LYS A 216 -8.72 -1.17 -23.95
C LYS A 216 -9.22 0.25 -23.63
N PRO A 217 -8.38 1.19 -23.16
CA PRO A 217 -8.85 2.54 -22.84
C PRO A 217 -9.45 3.31 -24.02
N VAL A 218 -9.08 2.94 -25.23
CA VAL A 218 -9.53 3.62 -26.48
C VAL A 218 -10.39 2.73 -27.35
N GLU A 219 -10.85 1.59 -26.82
CA GLU A 219 -11.70 0.67 -27.58
C GLU A 219 -13.00 1.37 -28.04
N GLY A 220 -13.27 1.30 -29.33
CA GLY A 220 -14.39 2.02 -29.95
C GLY A 220 -14.10 3.48 -30.31
N LEU A 221 -12.98 4.06 -29.88
CA LEU A 221 -12.57 5.43 -30.22
C LEU A 221 -11.46 5.46 -31.26
N ILE A 222 -10.44 4.61 -31.10
CA ILE A 222 -9.26 4.54 -31.97
C ILE A 222 -8.98 3.06 -32.27
N LYS A 223 -8.64 2.78 -33.51
CA LYS A 223 -8.18 1.46 -33.94
C LYS A 223 -6.68 1.51 -34.18
N TYR A 224 -5.92 0.85 -33.30
CA TYR A 224 -4.49 0.69 -33.53
C TYR A 224 -4.18 -0.38 -34.58
N GLU A 225 -3.20 -0.12 -35.42
CA GLU A 225 -2.60 -1.16 -36.24
C GLU A 225 -1.73 -2.08 -35.34
N LYS A 226 -1.70 -3.38 -35.70
CA LYS A 226 -0.88 -4.36 -34.96
C LYS A 226 0.59 -3.96 -34.83
N LYS A 227 1.16 -3.37 -35.90
CA LYS A 227 2.54 -2.87 -35.89
C LYS A 227 2.75 -1.73 -34.93
N ALA A 228 1.76 -0.83 -34.74
CA ALA A 228 1.85 0.29 -33.81
C ALA A 228 1.83 -0.22 -32.35
N VAL A 229 0.93 -1.15 -32.01
CA VAL A 229 0.89 -1.78 -30.69
C VAL A 229 2.21 -2.48 -30.38
N GLY A 230 2.72 -3.28 -31.31
CA GLY A 230 4.01 -3.95 -31.14
C GLY A 230 5.16 -2.97 -30.92
N ARG A 231 5.19 -1.86 -31.67
CA ARG A 231 6.23 -0.84 -31.53
C ARG A 231 6.15 -0.09 -30.20
N ILE A 232 4.95 0.24 -29.72
CA ILE A 232 4.76 0.83 -28.38
C ILE A 232 5.29 -0.13 -27.32
N SER A 233 4.87 -1.39 -27.35
CA SER A 233 5.31 -2.41 -26.37
C SER A 233 6.83 -2.59 -26.38
N GLU A 234 7.46 -2.58 -27.55
CA GLU A 234 8.92 -2.68 -27.70
C GLU A 234 9.65 -1.49 -27.06
N ILE A 235 9.20 -0.27 -27.37
CA ILE A 235 9.86 0.96 -26.87
C ILE A 235 9.68 1.11 -25.36
N THR A 236 8.49 0.77 -24.84
CA THR A 236 8.17 0.94 -23.41
C THR A 236 8.59 -0.24 -22.56
N SER A 237 8.87 -1.39 -23.19
CA SER A 237 9.18 -2.66 -22.51
C SER A 237 8.11 -3.06 -21.48
N GLY A 238 6.86 -2.62 -21.66
CA GLY A 238 5.76 -2.85 -20.71
C GLY A 238 5.83 -2.00 -19.43
N HIS A 239 6.60 -0.91 -19.43
CA HIS A 239 6.60 0.01 -18.30
C HIS A 239 5.27 0.77 -18.23
N PRO A 240 4.40 0.56 -17.19
CA PRO A 240 3.01 1.02 -17.22
C PRO A 240 2.82 2.54 -17.35
N TYR A 241 3.81 3.32 -16.94
CA TYR A 241 3.77 4.78 -17.06
C TYR A 241 4.10 5.28 -18.49
N PHE A 242 4.92 4.54 -19.23
CA PHE A 242 5.33 4.92 -20.57
C PHE A 242 4.52 4.22 -21.67
N THR A 243 3.81 3.16 -21.31
CA THR A 243 2.87 2.46 -22.19
C THR A 243 1.58 3.25 -22.34
#